data_54f082326c3a1832c8bcfb5e2c28e7b0
#
_entry.id   54f082326c3a1832c8bcfb5e2c28e7b0
#
_cell.length_a   1.000
_cell.length_b   1.000
_cell.length_c   1.000
_cell.angle_alpha   90.00
_cell.angle_beta   90.00
_cell.angle_gamma   90.00
#
_symmetry.space_group_name_H-M   'P 1'
#
loop_
_entity.id
_entity.type
_entity.pdbx_description
1 polymer ?
#
loop_
_entity_poly.entity_id
_entity_poly.type
_entity_poly.pdbx_seq_one_letter_code
_entity_poly.pdbx_strand_id
1 'polypeptide(L)'
;QRARLAKPGSRRRDYYVWSDTPKKYADTRIIFKDVEVSNWTWDHVAKAYFWHRFFSHQPDLNFENPEVHEKLVKVVDFWLELGVDDLRLDAVPYLYEREGTNCENLPETHAFLKKLRAHVDATYGDRMLLAEANQWPEDAVTYFGQGRGDECHMAFHFPLMPRLFMALRMEDRLPIVDILEQTPPIPETSQWALFLRNHDELTLEMVTDEERDYMYRLYAQTHQARINLGIRRRLAPLLNNDRKSIELLNALLFSLPGTPVFDYCE
;
A
#
# COMPACT_ATOMS: atom_id res chain seq x y z
N GLN A 1 18.27 16.56 -2.03
CA GLN A 1 18.93 17.86 -2.35
C GLN A 1 19.87 17.79 -3.56
N ARG A 2 20.71 16.75 -3.73
CA ARG A 2 21.68 16.66 -4.84
C ARG A 2 20.99 16.64 -6.22
N ALA A 3 19.81 16.01 -6.35
CA ALA A 3 19.05 15.95 -7.59
C ALA A 3 18.50 17.33 -8.01
N ARG A 4 17.95 18.11 -7.07
CA ARG A 4 17.38 19.43 -7.35
C ARG A 4 18.42 20.47 -7.78
N LEU A 5 19.70 20.28 -7.41
CA LEU A 5 20.85 21.12 -7.82
C LEU A 5 21.49 20.64 -9.12
N ALA A 6 21.17 19.45 -9.58
CA ALA A 6 21.77 18.85 -10.76
C ALA A 6 21.11 19.36 -12.05
N LYS A 7 21.88 19.40 -13.14
CA LYS A 7 21.38 19.81 -14.46
C LYS A 7 20.32 18.81 -14.97
N PRO A 8 19.28 19.28 -15.70
CA PRO A 8 18.38 18.37 -16.42
C PRO A 8 19.16 17.35 -17.27
N GLY A 9 18.69 16.11 -17.31
CA GLY A 9 19.34 15.01 -18.04
C GLY A 9 20.60 14.46 -17.40
N SER A 10 21.03 14.99 -16.23
CA SER A 10 22.16 14.41 -15.52
C SER A 10 21.74 13.18 -14.70
N ARG A 11 22.67 12.25 -14.51
CA ARG A 11 22.49 11.02 -13.72
C ARG A 11 21.79 11.25 -12.37
N ARG A 12 22.16 12.30 -11.64
CA ARG A 12 21.58 12.63 -10.33
C ARG A 12 20.16 13.17 -10.42
N ARG A 13 19.87 13.93 -11.47
CA ARG A 13 18.53 14.48 -11.72
C ARG A 13 17.55 13.37 -11.99
N ASP A 14 17.97 12.40 -12.76
CA ASP A 14 17.18 11.29 -13.28
C ASP A 14 16.80 10.22 -12.24
N TYR A 15 17.23 10.37 -10.99
CA TYR A 15 16.75 9.51 -9.88
C TYR A 15 15.30 9.78 -9.46
N TYR A 16 14.74 10.92 -9.86
CA TYR A 16 13.38 11.33 -9.51
C TYR A 16 12.60 11.71 -10.76
N VAL A 17 11.27 11.68 -10.66
CA VAL A 17 10.38 12.02 -11.77
C VAL A 17 10.19 13.53 -11.83
N TRP A 18 10.53 14.15 -12.99
CA TRP A 18 10.49 15.60 -13.20
C TRP A 18 9.68 15.96 -14.44
N SER A 19 9.08 17.16 -14.44
CA SER A 19 8.36 17.69 -15.59
C SER A 19 8.46 19.23 -15.62
N ASP A 20 8.37 19.80 -16.81
CA ASP A 20 8.24 21.25 -17.00
C ASP A 20 6.78 21.73 -16.81
N THR A 21 5.83 20.81 -16.71
CA THR A 21 4.40 21.09 -16.56
C THR A 21 3.76 20.17 -15.51
N PRO A 22 2.80 20.64 -14.72
CA PRO A 22 2.04 19.81 -13.79
C PRO A 22 0.87 19.07 -14.44
N LYS A 23 0.82 18.99 -15.78
CA LYS A 23 -0.33 18.42 -16.51
C LYS A 23 -0.17 16.96 -16.87
N LYS A 24 1.04 16.40 -16.74
CA LYS A 24 1.27 14.96 -16.99
C LYS A 24 0.52 14.11 -15.97
N TYR A 25 0.12 12.93 -16.40
CA TYR A 25 -0.55 11.92 -15.57
C TYR A 25 -1.84 12.45 -14.92
N ALA A 26 -2.63 13.21 -15.70
CA ALA A 26 -3.81 13.93 -15.22
C ALA A 26 -4.92 13.01 -14.67
N ASP A 27 -4.96 11.75 -15.13
CA ASP A 27 -5.93 10.74 -14.70
C ASP A 27 -5.58 10.09 -13.35
N THR A 28 -4.43 10.48 -12.77
CA THR A 28 -3.94 9.93 -11.51
C THR A 28 -4.60 10.63 -10.32
N ARG A 29 -5.30 9.86 -9.49
CA ARG A 29 -5.93 10.38 -8.27
C ARG A 29 -4.90 10.91 -7.26
N ILE A 30 -5.29 11.88 -6.47
CA ILE A 30 -4.54 12.33 -5.29
C ILE A 30 -4.92 11.44 -4.11
N ILE A 31 -3.94 10.79 -3.48
CA ILE A 31 -4.17 9.89 -2.34
C ILE A 31 -4.45 10.71 -1.07
N PHE A 32 -3.58 11.66 -0.74
CA PHE A 32 -3.70 12.48 0.48
C PHE A 32 -4.41 13.81 0.21
N LYS A 33 -5.65 13.73 -0.28
CA LYS A 33 -6.43 14.90 -0.72
C LYS A 33 -6.81 15.90 0.39
N ASP A 34 -6.64 15.57 1.65
CA ASP A 34 -6.82 16.52 2.77
C ASP A 34 -5.64 17.48 2.91
N VAL A 35 -4.49 17.15 2.32
CA VAL A 35 -3.23 17.87 2.48
C VAL A 35 -2.67 18.32 1.13
N GLU A 36 -2.76 17.48 0.11
CA GLU A 36 -2.18 17.71 -1.21
C GLU A 36 -3.27 18.11 -2.22
N VAL A 37 -2.92 19.04 -3.10
CA VAL A 37 -3.82 19.55 -4.17
C VAL A 37 -3.38 19.08 -5.56
N SER A 38 -2.23 18.47 -5.67
CA SER A 38 -1.63 17.96 -6.90
C SER A 38 -0.63 16.86 -6.58
N ASN A 39 -0.42 15.93 -7.51
CA ASN A 39 0.71 15.00 -7.46
C ASN A 39 2.03 15.64 -7.98
N TRP A 40 1.99 16.90 -8.38
CA TRP A 40 3.14 17.67 -8.84
C TRP A 40 3.39 18.88 -7.95
N THR A 41 4.62 19.06 -7.50
CA THR A 41 5.04 20.24 -6.72
C THR A 41 6.20 20.95 -7.41
N TRP A 42 6.11 22.28 -7.50
CA TRP A 42 7.15 23.12 -8.09
C TRP A 42 8.36 23.25 -7.17
N ASP A 43 9.54 22.95 -7.68
CA ASP A 43 10.82 23.18 -6.99
C ASP A 43 11.51 24.43 -7.53
N HIS A 44 11.60 25.48 -6.71
CA HIS A 44 12.20 26.76 -7.08
C HIS A 44 13.70 26.67 -7.39
N VAL A 45 14.41 25.70 -6.82
CA VAL A 45 15.84 25.49 -7.06
C VAL A 45 16.06 24.72 -8.36
N ALA A 46 15.30 23.66 -8.55
CA ALA A 46 15.35 22.83 -9.74
C ALA A 46 14.71 23.50 -10.97
N LYS A 47 13.85 24.49 -10.75
CA LYS A 47 13.00 25.16 -11.76
C LYS A 47 12.23 24.15 -12.61
N ALA A 48 11.63 23.18 -11.95
CA ALA A 48 10.78 22.14 -12.55
C ALA A 48 9.83 21.58 -11.50
N TYR A 49 8.80 20.90 -11.96
CA TYR A 49 7.90 20.12 -11.11
C TYR A 49 8.50 18.75 -10.84
N PHE A 50 8.39 18.26 -9.59
CA PHE A 50 8.67 16.88 -9.25
C PHE A 50 7.39 16.14 -8.88
N TRP A 51 7.36 14.86 -9.22
CA TRP A 51 6.24 13.97 -8.93
C TRP A 51 6.30 13.42 -7.51
N HIS A 52 5.13 13.27 -6.90
CA HIS A 52 4.94 12.57 -5.63
C HIS A 52 3.54 11.97 -5.57
N ARG A 53 3.42 10.71 -5.20
CA ARG A 53 2.11 10.04 -5.03
C ARG A 53 1.49 10.30 -3.67
N PHE A 54 2.34 10.54 -2.68
CA PHE A 54 1.99 10.81 -1.29
C PHE A 54 2.27 12.27 -0.95
N PHE A 55 3.00 12.54 0.11
CA PHE A 55 3.29 13.92 0.50
C PHE A 55 4.30 14.61 -0.42
N SER A 56 4.12 15.90 -0.62
CA SER A 56 5.04 16.75 -1.41
C SER A 56 6.49 16.79 -0.90
N HIS A 57 6.74 16.37 0.35
CA HIS A 57 8.11 16.21 0.87
C HIS A 57 8.71 14.82 0.58
N GLN A 58 7.98 13.92 -0.06
CA GLN A 58 8.38 12.55 -0.44
C GLN A 58 8.37 12.40 -1.97
N PRO A 59 9.34 12.98 -2.70
CA PRO A 59 9.40 12.86 -4.16
C PRO A 59 9.65 11.42 -4.58
N ASP A 60 8.91 10.95 -5.57
CA ASP A 60 8.97 9.57 -6.05
C ASP A 60 10.26 9.30 -6.84
N LEU A 61 10.77 8.09 -6.68
CA LEU A 61 11.90 7.60 -7.43
C LEU A 61 11.47 7.29 -8.87
N ASN A 62 12.34 7.60 -9.82
CA ASN A 62 12.12 7.29 -11.22
C ASN A 62 12.44 5.83 -11.53
N PHE A 63 11.44 4.97 -11.52
CA PHE A 63 11.58 3.55 -11.84
C PHE A 63 11.85 3.26 -13.33
N GLU A 64 11.76 4.25 -14.22
CA GLU A 64 12.29 4.13 -15.59
C GLU A 64 13.82 4.07 -15.62
N ASN A 65 14.47 4.56 -14.57
CA ASN A 65 15.92 4.59 -14.48
C ASN A 65 16.45 3.25 -13.93
N PRO A 66 17.20 2.46 -14.72
CA PRO A 66 17.73 1.18 -14.28
C PRO A 66 18.69 1.29 -13.09
N GLU A 67 19.35 2.43 -12.89
CA GLU A 67 20.18 2.66 -11.72
C GLU A 67 19.38 2.72 -10.42
N VAL A 68 18.11 3.14 -10.47
CA VAL A 68 17.20 3.11 -9.32
C VAL A 68 16.96 1.65 -8.93
N HIS A 69 16.68 0.78 -9.89
CA HIS A 69 16.52 -0.66 -9.64
C HIS A 69 17.76 -1.27 -8.98
N GLU A 70 18.96 -1.00 -9.55
CA GLU A 70 20.21 -1.50 -8.99
C GLU A 70 20.46 -1.02 -7.55
N LYS A 71 20.05 0.23 -7.25
CA LYS A 71 20.18 0.76 -5.89
C LYS A 71 19.19 0.15 -4.92
N LEU A 72 17.97 -0.07 -5.36
CA LEU A 72 16.95 -0.72 -4.53
C LEU A 72 17.33 -2.18 -4.23
N VAL A 73 17.81 -2.93 -5.22
CA VAL A 73 18.32 -4.29 -5.00
C VAL A 73 19.45 -4.27 -3.97
N LYS A 74 20.39 -3.32 -4.05
CA LYS A 74 21.46 -3.18 -3.03
C LYS A 74 20.95 -2.80 -1.64
N VAL A 75 19.83 -2.11 -1.53
CA VAL A 75 19.19 -1.84 -0.24
C VAL A 75 18.56 -3.12 0.31
N VAL A 76 17.93 -3.92 -0.53
CA VAL A 76 17.41 -5.24 -0.16
C VAL A 76 18.56 -6.15 0.31
N ASP A 77 19.62 -6.27 -0.49
CA ASP A 77 20.81 -7.06 -0.14
C ASP A 77 21.39 -6.65 1.22
N PHE A 78 21.55 -5.33 1.43
CA PHE A 78 22.09 -4.80 2.69
C PHE A 78 21.30 -5.27 3.91
N TRP A 79 19.95 -5.24 3.86
CA TRP A 79 19.13 -5.65 4.99
C TRP A 79 19.12 -7.17 5.18
N LEU A 80 19.06 -7.94 4.08
CA LEU A 80 19.07 -9.40 4.13
C LEU A 80 20.43 -9.93 4.62
N GLU A 81 21.54 -9.29 4.22
CA GLU A 81 22.90 -9.60 4.71
C GLU A 81 23.07 -9.29 6.22
N LEU A 82 22.37 -8.28 6.73
CA LEU A 82 22.32 -7.99 8.17
C LEU A 82 21.52 -9.01 8.98
N GLY A 83 20.83 -9.95 8.31
CA GLY A 83 20.06 -11.00 8.97
C GLY A 83 18.57 -10.68 9.13
N VAL A 84 18.04 -9.71 8.40
CA VAL A 84 16.58 -9.50 8.28
C VAL A 84 15.99 -10.66 7.49
N ASP A 85 14.92 -11.28 7.99
CA ASP A 85 14.28 -12.43 7.36
C ASP A 85 13.25 -12.01 6.31
N ASP A 86 12.53 -10.91 6.56
CA ASP A 86 11.39 -10.49 5.75
C ASP A 86 11.47 -8.99 5.42
N LEU A 87 10.90 -8.61 4.27
CA LEU A 87 10.79 -7.21 3.86
C LEU A 87 9.35 -6.87 3.50
N ARG A 88 8.79 -5.86 4.16
CA ARG A 88 7.56 -5.21 3.72
C ARG A 88 7.88 -4.18 2.64
N LEU A 89 7.34 -4.40 1.47
CA LEU A 89 7.47 -3.49 0.32
C LEU A 89 6.33 -2.49 0.34
N ASP A 90 6.68 -1.26 0.69
CA ASP A 90 5.75 -0.15 0.84
C ASP A 90 5.20 0.31 -0.51
N ALA A 91 3.88 0.55 -0.57
CA ALA A 91 3.21 1.23 -1.68
C ALA A 91 3.51 0.68 -3.08
N VAL A 92 3.64 -0.63 -3.23
CA VAL A 92 4.04 -1.28 -4.49
C VAL A 92 3.15 -0.98 -5.70
N PRO A 93 1.85 -0.65 -5.61
CA PRO A 93 1.05 -0.30 -6.77
C PRO A 93 1.52 0.93 -7.55
N TYR A 94 2.33 1.81 -6.94
CA TYR A 94 2.57 3.18 -7.40
C TYR A 94 4.00 3.42 -7.91
N LEU A 95 4.72 2.38 -8.37
CA LEU A 95 6.14 2.49 -8.73
C LEU A 95 6.40 3.18 -10.06
N TYR A 96 5.45 3.15 -10.99
CA TYR A 96 5.60 3.69 -12.34
C TYR A 96 4.49 4.66 -12.71
N GLU A 97 4.80 5.61 -13.58
CA GLU A 97 3.87 6.55 -14.17
C GLU A 97 3.72 6.32 -15.68
N ARG A 98 2.47 6.36 -16.17
CA ARG A 98 2.13 6.28 -17.59
C ARG A 98 1.02 7.24 -17.95
N GLU A 99 1.24 8.03 -18.99
CA GLU A 99 0.21 8.92 -19.53
C GLU A 99 -1.02 8.13 -19.99
N GLY A 100 -2.21 8.63 -19.68
CA GLY A 100 -3.48 7.96 -20.02
C GLY A 100 -3.82 6.76 -19.14
N THR A 101 -3.15 6.62 -17.99
CA THR A 101 -3.45 5.61 -16.97
C THR A 101 -3.64 6.26 -15.60
N ASN A 102 -4.16 5.50 -14.63
CA ASN A 102 -4.23 5.94 -13.24
C ASN A 102 -2.88 5.83 -12.48
N CYS A 103 -1.80 5.37 -13.13
CA CYS A 103 -0.49 5.10 -12.55
C CYS A 103 -0.54 4.12 -11.36
N GLU A 104 -1.40 3.11 -11.44
CA GLU A 104 -1.53 2.06 -10.43
C GLU A 104 -1.49 0.67 -11.10
N ASN A 105 -0.90 -0.32 -10.43
CA ASN A 105 -0.86 -1.73 -10.90
C ASN A 105 -0.33 -1.93 -12.32
N LEU A 106 0.62 -1.09 -12.75
CA LEU A 106 1.14 -1.15 -14.12
C LEU A 106 1.96 -2.43 -14.35
N PRO A 107 1.98 -2.97 -15.59
CA PRO A 107 2.74 -4.18 -15.92
C PRO A 107 4.22 -4.09 -15.56
N GLU A 108 4.80 -2.89 -15.65
CA GLU A 108 6.20 -2.63 -15.31
C GLU A 108 6.47 -2.79 -13.80
N THR A 109 5.50 -2.46 -12.96
CA THR A 109 5.55 -2.72 -11.51
C THR A 109 5.69 -4.23 -11.24
N HIS A 110 4.83 -5.04 -11.84
CA HIS A 110 4.87 -6.49 -11.74
C HIS A 110 6.19 -7.07 -12.28
N ALA A 111 6.68 -6.56 -13.42
CA ALA A 111 7.96 -6.97 -13.98
C ALA A 111 9.14 -6.69 -13.04
N PHE A 112 9.13 -5.53 -12.35
CA PHE A 112 10.13 -5.20 -11.34
C PHE A 112 10.04 -6.14 -10.13
N LEU A 113 8.85 -6.41 -9.61
CA LEU A 113 8.65 -7.29 -8.46
C LEU A 113 9.10 -8.74 -8.76
N LYS A 114 8.81 -9.26 -9.96
CA LYS A 114 9.31 -10.58 -10.41
C LYS A 114 10.82 -10.62 -10.45
N LYS A 115 11.45 -9.57 -10.99
CA LYS A 115 12.91 -9.47 -11.02
C LYS A 115 13.50 -9.42 -9.61
N LEU A 116 12.90 -8.64 -8.70
CA LEU A 116 13.32 -8.55 -7.31
C LEU A 116 13.16 -9.89 -6.60
N ARG A 117 12.01 -10.58 -6.76
CA ARG A 117 11.74 -11.89 -6.20
C ARG A 117 12.76 -12.92 -6.70
N ALA A 118 13.00 -12.98 -7.99
CA ALA A 118 13.98 -13.90 -8.58
C ALA A 118 15.40 -13.66 -8.04
N HIS A 119 15.78 -12.40 -7.82
CA HIS A 119 17.07 -12.06 -7.20
C HIS A 119 17.15 -12.56 -5.75
N VAL A 120 16.11 -12.33 -4.96
CA VAL A 120 16.07 -12.76 -3.55
C VAL A 120 16.14 -14.29 -3.47
N ASP A 121 15.33 -15.01 -4.23
CA ASP A 121 15.29 -16.48 -4.24
C ASP A 121 16.63 -17.11 -4.68
N ALA A 122 17.32 -16.46 -5.63
CA ALA A 122 18.61 -16.95 -6.13
C ALA A 122 19.78 -16.69 -5.18
N THR A 123 19.69 -15.62 -4.35
CA THR A 123 20.81 -15.14 -3.53
C THR A 123 20.65 -15.55 -2.06
N TYR A 124 19.44 -15.56 -1.56
CA TYR A 124 19.11 -15.78 -0.15
C TYR A 124 18.11 -16.93 -0.01
N GLY A 125 18.38 -17.88 0.83
CA GLY A 125 17.40 -18.91 1.20
C GLY A 125 16.45 -18.38 2.26
N ASP A 126 15.19 -18.81 2.20
CA ASP A 126 14.19 -18.63 3.26
C ASP A 126 13.97 -17.16 3.64
N ARG A 127 13.60 -16.35 2.65
CA ARG A 127 13.28 -14.93 2.80
C ARG A 127 11.88 -14.62 2.26
N MET A 128 11.15 -13.71 2.91
CA MET A 128 9.80 -13.36 2.51
C MET A 128 9.71 -11.90 2.04
N LEU A 129 8.87 -11.68 1.02
CA LEU A 129 8.44 -10.35 0.56
C LEU A 129 6.95 -10.19 0.82
N LEU A 130 6.58 -9.15 1.57
CA LEU A 130 5.19 -8.78 1.88
C LEU A 130 4.83 -7.50 1.11
N ALA A 131 3.84 -7.57 0.24
CA ALA A 131 3.34 -6.41 -0.50
C ALA A 131 2.35 -5.57 0.33
N GLU A 132 2.55 -4.27 0.35
CA GLU A 132 1.52 -3.33 0.73
C GLU A 132 0.81 -2.82 -0.54
N ALA A 133 -0.30 -3.44 -0.86
CA ALA A 133 -1.15 -3.09 -2.00
C ALA A 133 -2.57 -2.85 -1.50
N ASN A 134 -2.90 -1.58 -1.21
CA ASN A 134 -4.25 -1.18 -0.83
C ASN A 134 -5.12 -1.10 -2.09
N GLN A 135 -5.58 -2.25 -2.55
CA GLN A 135 -6.34 -2.45 -3.78
C GLN A 135 -7.51 -3.40 -3.52
N TRP A 136 -8.47 -3.44 -4.45
CA TRP A 136 -9.52 -4.46 -4.45
C TRP A 136 -8.91 -5.87 -4.56
N PRO A 137 -9.59 -6.93 -4.09
CA PRO A 137 -9.01 -8.28 -4.08
C PRO A 137 -8.55 -8.76 -5.45
N GLU A 138 -9.24 -8.37 -6.52
CA GLU A 138 -8.91 -8.72 -7.91
C GLU A 138 -7.55 -8.16 -8.34
N ASP A 139 -7.22 -6.93 -7.92
CA ASP A 139 -5.95 -6.28 -8.21
C ASP A 139 -4.87 -6.74 -7.22
N ALA A 140 -5.20 -6.83 -5.93
CA ALA A 140 -4.26 -7.22 -4.89
C ALA A 140 -3.70 -8.65 -5.11
N VAL A 141 -4.51 -9.57 -5.62
CA VAL A 141 -4.09 -10.95 -5.91
C VAL A 141 -2.99 -11.02 -6.98
N THR A 142 -2.89 -10.01 -7.86
CA THR A 142 -1.89 -9.97 -8.92
C THR A 142 -0.46 -9.87 -8.38
N TYR A 143 -0.29 -9.33 -7.15
CA TYR A 143 1.01 -9.21 -6.47
C TYR A 143 1.58 -10.54 -5.96
N PHE A 144 0.83 -11.63 -6.09
CA PHE A 144 1.36 -12.99 -5.95
C PHE A 144 1.92 -13.57 -7.26
N GLY A 145 1.90 -12.82 -8.38
CA GLY A 145 2.45 -13.25 -9.66
C GLY A 145 1.45 -13.96 -10.57
N GLN A 146 0.18 -13.53 -10.58
CA GLN A 146 -0.85 -14.04 -11.49
C GLN A 146 -0.98 -15.58 -11.49
N GLY A 147 -1.01 -16.17 -10.30
CA GLY A 147 -1.14 -17.61 -10.09
C GLY A 147 0.18 -18.39 -10.12
N ARG A 148 1.32 -17.75 -10.37
CA ARG A 148 2.65 -18.40 -10.42
C ARG A 148 3.40 -18.40 -9.10
N GLY A 149 3.08 -17.49 -8.18
CA GLY A 149 3.82 -17.31 -6.94
C GLY A 149 5.22 -16.71 -7.13
N ASP A 150 5.43 -15.93 -8.21
CA ASP A 150 6.73 -15.41 -8.64
C ASP A 150 6.95 -13.91 -8.35
N GLU A 151 6.06 -13.30 -7.55
CA GLU A 151 6.19 -11.93 -7.02
C GLU A 151 6.31 -11.96 -5.48
N CYS A 152 5.41 -11.30 -4.75
CA CYS A 152 5.46 -11.33 -3.30
C CYS A 152 4.92 -12.65 -2.73
N HIS A 153 5.44 -13.06 -1.60
CA HIS A 153 4.96 -14.24 -0.87
C HIS A 153 3.65 -13.94 -0.14
N MET A 154 3.53 -12.71 0.38
CA MET A 154 2.36 -12.24 1.10
C MET A 154 1.90 -10.89 0.59
N ALA A 155 0.62 -10.60 0.76
CA ALA A 155 0.03 -9.29 0.56
C ALA A 155 -1.00 -9.01 1.66
N PHE A 156 -1.11 -7.75 2.11
CA PHE A 156 -2.14 -7.34 3.06
C PHE A 156 -3.53 -7.38 2.41
N HIS A 157 -4.48 -7.97 3.10
CA HIS A 157 -5.88 -7.99 2.66
C HIS A 157 -6.62 -6.75 3.18
N PHE A 158 -6.36 -5.59 2.57
CA PHE A 158 -6.97 -4.32 2.97
C PHE A 158 -8.51 -4.30 2.90
N PRO A 159 -9.17 -4.89 1.89
CA PRO A 159 -10.63 -4.86 1.82
C PRO A 159 -11.35 -5.59 2.97
N LEU A 160 -10.72 -6.59 3.57
CA LEU A 160 -11.29 -7.34 4.70
C LEU A 160 -11.29 -6.53 5.99
N MET A 161 -10.24 -5.74 6.23
CA MET A 161 -10.05 -5.00 7.48
C MET A 161 -11.27 -4.14 7.88
N PRO A 162 -11.78 -3.19 7.07
CA PRO A 162 -12.95 -2.38 7.45
C PRO A 162 -14.21 -3.22 7.63
N ARG A 163 -14.35 -4.34 6.90
CA ARG A 163 -15.53 -5.20 6.96
C ARG A 163 -15.63 -6.01 8.24
N LEU A 164 -14.53 -6.26 8.92
CA LEU A 164 -14.52 -6.83 10.27
C LEU A 164 -15.21 -5.87 11.27
N PHE A 165 -14.91 -4.57 11.18
CA PHE A 165 -15.57 -3.55 12.00
C PHE A 165 -17.03 -3.30 11.60
N MET A 166 -17.35 -3.40 10.30
CA MET A 166 -18.76 -3.33 9.85
C MET A 166 -19.56 -4.49 10.41
N ALA A 167 -19.07 -5.72 10.25
CA ALA A 167 -19.77 -6.93 10.74
C ALA A 167 -20.05 -6.87 12.23
N LEU A 168 -19.08 -6.40 13.03
CA LEU A 168 -19.27 -6.20 14.47
C LEU A 168 -20.43 -5.24 14.77
N ARG A 169 -20.52 -4.13 14.03
CA ARG A 169 -21.54 -3.09 14.28
C ARG A 169 -22.90 -3.41 13.67
N MET A 170 -22.92 -4.16 12.60
CA MET A 170 -24.16 -4.65 11.97
C MET A 170 -24.74 -5.86 12.72
N GLU A 171 -23.94 -6.50 13.58
CA GLU A 171 -24.24 -7.81 14.18
C GLU A 171 -24.56 -8.85 13.09
N ASP A 172 -23.88 -8.72 11.95
CA ASP A 172 -24.08 -9.55 10.76
C ASP A 172 -22.73 -9.92 10.13
N ARG A 173 -22.59 -11.18 9.76
CA ARG A 173 -21.39 -11.71 9.09
C ARG A 173 -21.29 -11.33 7.61
N LEU A 174 -22.36 -10.84 7.00
CA LEU A 174 -22.46 -10.62 5.56
C LEU A 174 -21.29 -9.80 4.98
N PRO A 175 -20.84 -8.68 5.58
CA PRO A 175 -19.70 -7.93 5.04
C PRO A 175 -18.42 -8.75 4.91
N ILE A 176 -18.20 -9.69 5.83
CA ILE A 176 -17.01 -10.56 5.80
C ILE A 176 -17.17 -11.64 4.73
N VAL A 177 -18.33 -12.31 4.70
CA VAL A 177 -18.59 -13.38 3.72
C VAL A 177 -18.50 -12.85 2.30
N ASP A 178 -19.14 -11.71 2.06
CA ASP A 178 -19.17 -11.06 0.74
C ASP A 178 -17.77 -10.73 0.21
N ILE A 179 -16.91 -10.13 1.01
CA ILE A 179 -15.55 -9.81 0.56
C ILE A 179 -14.67 -11.05 0.39
N LEU A 180 -14.86 -12.07 1.20
CA LEU A 180 -14.12 -13.32 1.06
C LEU A 180 -14.55 -14.09 -0.21
N GLU A 181 -15.84 -14.06 -0.56
CA GLU A 181 -16.35 -14.65 -1.81
C GLU A 181 -15.83 -13.90 -3.05
N GLN A 182 -15.59 -12.58 -2.94
CA GLN A 182 -15.00 -11.78 -3.99
C GLN A 182 -13.47 -11.93 -4.07
N THR A 183 -12.83 -12.55 -3.07
CA THR A 183 -11.39 -12.72 -3.02
C THR A 183 -10.97 -13.90 -3.90
N PRO A 184 -10.19 -13.67 -4.98
CA PRO A 184 -9.75 -14.76 -5.85
C PRO A 184 -8.80 -15.74 -5.13
N PRO A 185 -8.69 -16.99 -5.61
CA PRO A 185 -7.73 -17.95 -5.08
C PRO A 185 -6.29 -17.46 -5.30
N ILE A 186 -5.42 -17.77 -4.34
CA ILE A 186 -3.99 -17.44 -4.38
C ILE A 186 -3.15 -18.70 -4.63
N PRO A 187 -1.87 -18.56 -5.07
CA PRO A 187 -0.96 -19.69 -5.17
C PRO A 187 -0.77 -20.39 -3.82
N GLU A 188 -0.57 -21.71 -3.82
CA GLU A 188 -0.33 -22.51 -2.59
C GLU A 188 0.89 -22.05 -1.79
N THR A 189 1.85 -21.42 -2.48
CA THR A 189 3.08 -20.86 -1.88
C THR A 189 2.91 -19.43 -1.35
N SER A 190 1.71 -18.90 -1.41
CA SER A 190 1.41 -17.50 -1.04
C SER A 190 0.39 -17.45 0.09
N GLN A 191 0.35 -16.30 0.80
CA GLN A 191 -0.59 -16.14 1.90
C GLN A 191 -1.07 -14.68 2.04
N TRP A 192 -2.34 -14.49 2.41
CA TRP A 192 -2.86 -13.20 2.84
C TRP A 192 -2.37 -12.83 4.23
N ALA A 193 -1.93 -11.58 4.41
CA ALA A 193 -1.69 -10.97 5.71
C ALA A 193 -2.97 -10.27 6.17
N LEU A 194 -3.54 -10.72 7.28
CA LEU A 194 -4.78 -10.19 7.85
C LEU A 194 -4.46 -9.32 9.06
N PHE A 195 -5.15 -8.19 9.20
CA PHE A 195 -4.90 -7.24 10.28
C PHE A 195 -6.17 -6.45 10.64
N LEU A 196 -6.26 -5.99 11.88
CA LEU A 196 -7.33 -5.11 12.33
C LEU A 196 -6.98 -3.64 12.15
N ARG A 197 -5.77 -3.29 12.48
CA ARG A 197 -5.21 -1.94 12.37
C ARG A 197 -3.72 -2.03 12.04
N ASN A 198 -3.14 -0.89 11.64
CA ASN A 198 -1.71 -0.68 11.48
C ASN A 198 -1.32 0.72 11.99
N HIS A 199 -0.10 1.16 11.71
CA HIS A 199 0.41 2.50 12.10
C HIS A 199 -0.25 3.66 11.36
N ASP A 200 -0.91 3.41 10.21
CA ASP A 200 -1.65 4.39 9.42
C ASP A 200 -3.12 4.53 9.86
N GLU A 201 -3.95 5.20 9.08
CA GLU A 201 -5.38 5.26 9.29
C GLU A 201 -6.07 3.91 9.04
N LEU A 202 -7.26 3.72 9.60
CA LEU A 202 -8.17 2.68 9.12
C LEU A 202 -8.69 3.14 7.76
N THR A 203 -8.03 2.67 6.68
CA THR A 203 -8.39 3.08 5.33
C THR A 203 -9.78 2.56 4.93
N LEU A 204 -10.54 3.41 4.27
CA LEU A 204 -11.85 3.12 3.68
C LEU A 204 -11.83 3.33 2.16
N GLU A 205 -10.66 3.15 1.53
CA GLU A 205 -10.53 3.26 0.08
C GLU A 205 -11.19 2.08 -0.64
N MET A 206 -11.04 0.87 -0.07
CA MET A 206 -11.54 -0.38 -0.67
C MET A 206 -12.90 -0.79 -0.07
N VAL A 207 -13.78 0.18 0.04
CA VAL A 207 -15.20 0.01 0.41
C VAL A 207 -16.06 0.86 -0.52
N THR A 208 -17.35 0.56 -0.63
CA THR A 208 -18.29 1.39 -1.39
C THR A 208 -18.53 2.74 -0.68
N ASP A 209 -19.11 3.71 -1.37
CA ASP A 209 -19.42 5.01 -0.78
C ASP A 209 -20.44 4.87 0.36
N GLU A 210 -21.43 3.97 0.23
CA GLU A 210 -22.43 3.66 1.28
C GLU A 210 -21.76 3.02 2.50
N GLU A 211 -20.85 2.08 2.30
CA GLU A 211 -20.07 1.45 3.39
C GLU A 211 -19.20 2.49 4.09
N ARG A 212 -18.57 3.39 3.32
CA ARG A 212 -17.72 4.47 3.87
C ARG A 212 -18.54 5.43 4.73
N ASP A 213 -19.70 5.84 4.25
CA ASP A 213 -20.62 6.71 4.98
C ASP A 213 -21.14 6.04 6.25
N TYR A 214 -21.40 4.74 6.19
CA TYR A 214 -21.76 3.93 7.35
C TYR A 214 -20.66 3.92 8.40
N MET A 215 -19.42 3.64 7.99
CA MET A 215 -18.25 3.61 8.86
C MET A 215 -17.97 4.98 9.49
N TYR A 216 -18.09 6.08 8.74
CA TYR A 216 -17.92 7.43 9.28
C TYR A 216 -18.98 7.77 10.33
N ARG A 217 -20.23 7.39 10.12
CA ARG A 217 -21.30 7.63 11.12
C ARG A 217 -21.05 6.90 12.43
N LEU A 218 -20.46 5.73 12.38
CA LEU A 218 -20.24 4.90 13.57
C LEU A 218 -18.92 5.20 14.29
N TYR A 219 -17.84 5.36 13.53
CA TYR A 219 -16.49 5.39 14.07
C TYR A 219 -15.79 6.74 13.98
N ALA A 220 -16.32 7.70 13.20
CA ALA A 220 -15.71 8.98 12.93
C ALA A 220 -16.76 10.11 12.85
N GLN A 221 -17.56 10.26 13.91
CA GLN A 221 -18.62 11.27 13.98
C GLN A 221 -18.09 12.70 13.96
N THR A 222 -16.86 12.93 14.44
CA THR A 222 -16.19 14.23 14.39
C THR A 222 -15.28 14.31 13.17
N HIS A 223 -15.18 15.50 12.57
CA HIS A 223 -14.30 15.73 11.41
C HIS A 223 -12.84 15.40 11.73
N GLN A 224 -12.39 15.68 12.96
CA GLN A 224 -11.01 15.40 13.40
C GLN A 224 -10.67 13.90 13.43
N ALA A 225 -11.68 13.03 13.50
CA ALA A 225 -11.49 11.58 13.44
C ALA A 225 -11.32 11.05 12.00
N ARG A 226 -11.56 11.89 10.99
CA ARG A 226 -11.41 11.54 9.56
C ARG A 226 -10.06 12.04 9.04
N ILE A 227 -9.50 11.30 8.12
CA ILE A 227 -8.28 11.68 7.40
C ILE A 227 -8.29 11.00 6.03
N ASN A 228 -8.12 11.78 4.97
CA ASN A 228 -8.18 11.29 3.59
C ASN A 228 -9.48 10.48 3.34
N LEU A 229 -9.37 9.19 3.02
CA LEU A 229 -10.50 8.26 2.95
C LEU A 229 -10.45 7.23 4.09
N GLY A 230 -10.14 7.67 5.31
CA GLY A 230 -9.97 6.77 6.44
C GLY A 230 -10.33 7.36 7.81
N ILE A 231 -10.06 6.61 8.86
CA ILE A 231 -10.36 6.96 10.24
C ILE A 231 -9.07 6.97 11.07
N ARG A 232 -8.78 8.13 11.67
CA ARG A 232 -7.61 8.37 12.52
C ARG A 232 -7.88 7.90 13.95
N ARG A 233 -7.98 6.60 14.17
CA ARG A 233 -8.12 6.03 15.52
C ARG A 233 -7.43 4.67 15.60
N ARG A 234 -6.80 4.36 16.72
CA ARG A 234 -6.26 3.03 17.03
C ARG A 234 -7.40 2.07 17.41
N LEU A 235 -7.08 0.76 17.50
CA LEU A 235 -8.06 -0.30 17.73
C LEU A 235 -8.91 -0.05 18.99
N ALA A 236 -8.27 0.15 20.13
CA ALA A 236 -8.98 0.31 21.40
C ALA A 236 -9.92 1.53 21.42
N PRO A 237 -9.49 2.76 20.99
CA PRO A 237 -10.39 3.90 20.87
C PRO A 237 -11.51 3.72 19.83
N LEU A 238 -11.29 2.96 18.74
CA LEU A 238 -12.35 2.63 17.77
C LEU A 238 -13.48 1.86 18.41
N LEU A 239 -13.15 0.95 19.33
CA LEU A 239 -14.07 0.07 20.03
C LEU A 239 -14.48 0.63 21.40
N ASN A 240 -14.27 1.94 21.66
CA ASN A 240 -14.57 2.61 22.93
C ASN A 240 -13.90 1.92 24.15
N ASN A 241 -12.75 1.31 23.95
CA ASN A 241 -12.01 0.50 24.93
C ASN A 241 -12.82 -0.70 25.46
N ASP A 242 -13.84 -1.17 24.72
CA ASP A 242 -14.56 -2.37 25.09
C ASP A 242 -13.72 -3.62 24.83
N ARG A 243 -13.23 -4.19 25.93
CA ARG A 243 -12.36 -5.37 25.89
C ARG A 243 -12.99 -6.56 25.19
N LYS A 244 -14.30 -6.80 25.36
CA LYS A 244 -14.98 -7.92 24.74
C LYS A 244 -15.03 -7.82 23.21
N SER A 245 -15.28 -6.61 22.71
CA SER A 245 -15.24 -6.34 21.27
C SER A 245 -13.83 -6.49 20.70
N ILE A 246 -12.79 -6.06 21.43
CA ILE A 246 -11.40 -6.24 21.03
C ILE A 246 -11.03 -7.73 20.99
N GLU A 247 -11.34 -8.48 22.03
CA GLU A 247 -11.10 -9.93 22.10
C GLU A 247 -11.87 -10.69 20.99
N LEU A 248 -13.11 -10.29 20.71
CA LEU A 248 -13.91 -10.90 19.63
C LEU A 248 -13.28 -10.67 18.25
N LEU A 249 -12.89 -9.44 17.93
CA LEU A 249 -12.23 -9.14 16.64
C LEU A 249 -10.89 -9.86 16.50
N ASN A 250 -10.09 -9.96 17.57
CA ASN A 250 -8.87 -10.73 17.55
C ASN A 250 -9.14 -12.23 17.36
N ALA A 251 -10.10 -12.81 18.07
CA ALA A 251 -10.48 -14.21 17.89
C ALA A 251 -10.94 -14.48 16.47
N LEU A 252 -11.72 -13.56 15.89
CA LEU A 252 -12.16 -13.65 14.49
C LEU A 252 -10.97 -13.58 13.53
N LEU A 253 -10.04 -12.64 13.73
CA LEU A 253 -8.82 -12.52 12.92
C LEU A 253 -8.02 -13.82 12.90
N PHE A 254 -7.86 -14.50 14.05
CA PHE A 254 -7.16 -15.79 14.15
C PHE A 254 -7.91 -16.95 13.52
N SER A 255 -9.20 -16.83 13.28
CA SER A 255 -10.03 -17.91 12.70
C SER A 255 -10.24 -17.80 11.19
N LEU A 256 -9.82 -16.69 10.57
CA LEU A 256 -9.95 -16.48 9.13
C LEU A 256 -8.77 -17.11 8.35
N PRO A 257 -8.98 -17.47 7.07
CA PRO A 257 -7.91 -18.01 6.23
C PRO A 257 -6.87 -16.92 5.90
N GLY A 258 -5.71 -17.00 6.51
CA GLY A 258 -4.62 -16.04 6.34
C GLY A 258 -3.69 -16.03 7.55
N THR A 259 -2.66 -15.20 7.49
CA THR A 259 -1.73 -14.99 8.61
C THR A 259 -2.11 -13.72 9.36
N PRO A 260 -2.47 -13.79 10.65
CA PRO A 260 -2.76 -12.60 11.43
C PRO A 260 -1.49 -11.78 11.69
N VAL A 261 -1.59 -10.47 11.45
CA VAL A 261 -0.52 -9.50 11.67
C VAL A 261 -1.01 -8.48 12.69
N PHE A 262 -0.21 -8.24 13.72
CA PHE A 262 -0.46 -7.24 14.76
C PHE A 262 0.56 -6.13 14.66
N ASP A 263 0.08 -4.89 14.69
CA ASP A 263 0.95 -3.74 14.80
C ASP A 263 1.28 -3.47 16.28
N TYR A 264 2.46 -2.95 16.52
CA TYR A 264 2.85 -2.51 17.86
C TYR A 264 1.92 -1.42 18.37
N CYS A 265 1.42 -1.54 19.58
CA CYS A 265 0.43 -0.66 20.22
C CYS A 265 -1.05 -0.86 19.80
N GLU A 266 -1.42 -2.02 19.36
CA GLU A 266 -2.84 -2.42 19.25
C GLU A 266 -3.40 -3.01 20.54
#